data_d914272cb8c2ac74484167f2b0324912
#
_entry.id   d914272cb8c2ac74484167f2b0324912
#
_cell.length_a   1.000
_cell.length_b   1.000
_cell.length_c   1.000
_cell.angle_alpha   90.00
_cell.angle_beta   90.00
_cell.angle_gamma   90.00
#
_symmetry.space_group_name_H-M   'P 1'
#
loop_
_entity.id
_entity.type
_entity.pdbx_description
1 polymer ?
#
loop_
_entity_poly.entity_id
_entity_poly.type
_entity_poly.pdbx_seq_one_letter_code
_entity_poly.pdbx_strand_id
1 'polypeptide(L)'
;MLEFLTKSADDAIAILKKDHEKVKGLFDDFEKAEKLAQKKKIVSEAIMELKIHATIEEELFYPSLRGKQKVDQDLLSEADEEHHVAKLLIAELEQMDGKEDHYDAKFTVLAENIKHHVKEEEGELFPQARKTDIDFEALGKKLLARKQQLKKNGVPPCAEEIMISSHRKGSYDSPAKAAKTRKAPKLVTKPVLVAKNENKKSVAGKKQHALPKKAHK
;
A
#
# COMPACT_ATOMS: atom_id res chain seq x y z
N MET A 1 -22.12 -27.65 -25.24
CA MET A 1 -22.43 -27.87 -23.83
C MET A 1 -21.44 -27.04 -23.03
N LEU A 2 -21.82 -25.85 -22.53
CA LEU A 2 -20.97 -25.01 -21.70
C LEU A 2 -20.98 -25.63 -20.31
N GLU A 3 -19.90 -26.33 -19.96
CA GLU A 3 -19.61 -26.64 -18.57
C GLU A 3 -19.32 -25.32 -17.88
N PHE A 4 -20.33 -24.75 -17.25
CA PHE A 4 -20.12 -23.84 -16.13
C PHE A 4 -19.45 -24.69 -15.04
N LEU A 5 -18.12 -24.71 -15.05
CA LEU A 5 -17.33 -25.12 -13.91
C LEU A 5 -17.78 -24.22 -12.77
N THR A 6 -18.63 -24.73 -11.91
CA THR A 6 -18.95 -24.11 -10.62
C THR A 6 -17.62 -24.01 -9.88
N LYS A 7 -17.04 -22.80 -9.85
CA LYS A 7 -15.87 -22.54 -9.01
C LYS A 7 -16.18 -23.05 -7.62
N SER A 8 -15.40 -24.01 -7.15
CA SER A 8 -15.49 -24.46 -5.76
C SER A 8 -15.38 -23.22 -4.84
N ALA A 9 -16.28 -23.12 -3.86
CA ALA A 9 -16.25 -22.01 -2.89
C ALA A 9 -14.94 -21.95 -2.08
N ASP A 10 -14.11 -23.00 -2.19
CA ASP A 10 -12.86 -23.19 -1.43
C ASP A 10 -11.60 -23.07 -2.30
N ASP A 11 -11.69 -22.59 -3.56
CA ASP A 11 -10.49 -22.35 -4.36
C ASP A 11 -9.69 -21.15 -3.84
N ALA A 12 -8.38 -21.16 -4.06
CA ALA A 12 -7.46 -20.18 -3.52
C ALA A 12 -7.88 -18.73 -3.78
N ILE A 13 -8.26 -18.40 -5.02
CA ILE A 13 -8.66 -17.04 -5.38
C ILE A 13 -9.99 -16.64 -4.71
N ALA A 14 -10.93 -17.58 -4.58
CA ALA A 14 -12.19 -17.31 -3.88
C ALA A 14 -11.97 -17.03 -2.38
N ILE A 15 -11.00 -17.72 -1.75
CA ILE A 15 -10.61 -17.49 -0.36
C ILE A 15 -10.00 -16.09 -0.20
N LEU A 16 -9.05 -15.71 -1.07
CA LEU A 16 -8.41 -14.40 -1.02
C LEU A 16 -9.43 -13.28 -1.22
N LYS A 17 -10.33 -13.40 -2.19
CA LYS A 17 -11.40 -12.41 -2.41
C LYS A 17 -12.34 -12.25 -1.21
N LYS A 18 -12.65 -13.33 -0.48
CA LYS A 18 -13.44 -13.23 0.76
C LYS A 18 -12.69 -12.45 1.85
N ASP A 19 -11.38 -12.57 1.91
CA ASP A 19 -10.55 -11.80 2.83
C ASP A 19 -10.54 -10.32 2.46
N HIS A 20 -10.41 -10.01 1.17
CA HIS A 20 -10.53 -8.65 0.65
C HIS A 20 -11.86 -7.99 1.04
N GLU A 21 -12.98 -8.69 0.80
CA GLU A 21 -14.31 -8.19 1.16
C GLU A 21 -14.42 -7.93 2.67
N LYS A 22 -13.88 -8.82 3.49
CA LYS A 22 -13.90 -8.65 4.94
C LYS A 22 -13.13 -7.41 5.36
N VAL A 23 -11.93 -7.22 4.84
CA VAL A 23 -11.08 -6.08 5.19
C VAL A 23 -11.66 -4.76 4.68
N LYS A 24 -12.22 -4.73 3.47
CA LYS A 24 -12.96 -3.57 2.93
C LYS A 24 -14.12 -3.18 3.86
N GLY A 25 -14.88 -4.16 4.35
CA GLY A 25 -15.95 -3.90 5.32
C GLY A 25 -15.44 -3.28 6.63
N LEU A 26 -14.28 -3.72 7.14
CA LEU A 26 -13.66 -3.13 8.32
C LEU A 26 -13.20 -1.68 8.08
N PHE A 27 -12.70 -1.36 6.89
CA PHE A 27 -12.37 0.02 6.53
C PHE A 27 -13.60 0.92 6.50
N ASP A 28 -14.70 0.44 5.89
CA ASP A 28 -15.96 1.19 5.84
C ASP A 28 -16.57 1.38 7.25
N ASP A 29 -16.42 0.40 8.13
CA ASP A 29 -16.86 0.49 9.52
C ASP A 29 -16.02 1.46 10.34
N PHE A 30 -14.70 1.56 10.04
CA PHE A 30 -13.82 2.55 10.68
C PHE A 30 -14.21 3.98 10.33
N GLU A 31 -14.55 4.24 9.06
CA GLU A 31 -14.99 5.57 8.60
C GLU A 31 -16.28 6.02 9.31
N LYS A 32 -17.16 5.08 9.67
CA LYS A 32 -18.43 5.35 10.38
C LYS A 32 -18.27 5.41 11.91
N ALA A 33 -17.14 4.92 12.44
CA ALA A 33 -16.93 4.83 13.87
C ALA A 33 -16.57 6.19 14.47
N GLU A 34 -17.36 6.63 15.47
CA GLU A 34 -17.11 7.89 16.17
C GLU A 34 -16.30 7.67 17.47
N LYS A 35 -16.50 6.51 18.13
CA LYS A 35 -15.90 6.24 19.44
C LYS A 35 -14.51 5.62 19.29
N LEU A 36 -13.54 6.17 20.01
CA LEU A 36 -12.17 5.64 20.02
C LEU A 36 -12.10 4.13 20.33
N ALA A 37 -12.88 3.65 21.28
CA ALA A 37 -12.90 2.23 21.62
C ALA A 37 -13.39 1.35 20.47
N GLN A 38 -14.34 1.83 19.67
CA GLN A 38 -14.81 1.15 18.47
C GLN A 38 -13.75 1.16 17.38
N LYS A 39 -13.13 2.32 17.10
CA LYS A 39 -12.03 2.45 16.15
C LYS A 39 -10.89 1.50 16.48
N LYS A 40 -10.44 1.45 17.72
CA LYS A 40 -9.37 0.54 18.16
C LYS A 40 -9.72 -0.92 17.92
N LYS A 41 -10.95 -1.33 18.19
CA LYS A 41 -11.40 -2.70 17.94
C LYS A 41 -11.35 -3.04 16.45
N ILE A 42 -11.86 -2.14 15.60
CA ILE A 42 -11.85 -2.32 14.14
C ILE A 42 -10.41 -2.40 13.62
N VAL A 43 -9.55 -1.47 14.03
CA VAL A 43 -8.14 -1.45 13.63
C VAL A 43 -7.43 -2.75 14.04
N SER A 44 -7.64 -3.22 15.27
CA SER A 44 -7.04 -4.48 15.73
C SER A 44 -7.52 -5.68 14.91
N GLU A 45 -8.82 -5.73 14.57
CA GLU A 45 -9.36 -6.80 13.73
C GLU A 45 -8.82 -6.72 12.29
N ALA A 46 -8.78 -5.53 11.70
CA ALA A 46 -8.24 -5.32 10.36
C ALA A 46 -6.75 -5.72 10.27
N ILE A 47 -5.94 -5.31 11.23
CA ILE A 47 -4.52 -5.69 11.31
C ILE A 47 -4.37 -7.21 11.36
N MET A 48 -5.14 -7.90 12.20
CA MET A 48 -5.05 -9.35 12.30
C MET A 48 -5.41 -10.04 10.96
N GLU A 49 -6.50 -9.64 10.30
CA GLU A 49 -6.89 -10.22 9.02
C GLU A 49 -5.86 -9.89 7.91
N LEU A 50 -5.32 -8.66 7.87
CA LEU A 50 -4.27 -8.28 6.92
C LEU A 50 -2.97 -9.06 7.12
N LYS A 51 -2.53 -9.24 8.37
CA LYS A 51 -1.32 -10.03 8.66
C LYS A 51 -1.47 -11.48 8.23
N ILE A 52 -2.63 -12.09 8.47
CA ILE A 52 -2.92 -13.47 8.06
C ILE A 52 -2.97 -13.56 6.53
N HIS A 53 -3.65 -12.62 5.88
CA HIS A 53 -3.83 -12.57 4.44
C HIS A 53 -2.46 -12.44 3.73
N ALA A 54 -1.69 -11.42 4.05
CA ALA A 54 -0.35 -11.23 3.47
C ALA A 54 0.56 -12.46 3.69
N THR A 55 0.49 -13.09 4.87
CA THR A 55 1.30 -14.29 5.16
C THR A 55 0.93 -15.46 4.24
N ILE A 56 -0.36 -15.72 3.99
CA ILE A 56 -0.75 -16.86 3.14
C ILE A 56 -0.46 -16.59 1.65
N GLU A 57 -0.45 -15.33 1.24
CA GLU A 57 -0.05 -14.96 -0.12
C GLU A 57 1.45 -15.09 -0.32
N GLU A 58 2.25 -14.53 0.55
CA GLU A 58 3.71 -14.57 0.48
C GLU A 58 4.28 -15.98 0.64
N GLU A 59 3.67 -16.82 1.49
CA GLU A 59 4.14 -18.19 1.72
C GLU A 59 3.66 -19.17 0.66
N LEU A 60 2.49 -18.97 0.04
CA LEU A 60 1.84 -20.01 -0.76
C LEU A 60 1.35 -19.53 -2.12
N PHE A 61 0.64 -18.40 -2.18
CA PHE A 61 -0.02 -17.97 -3.42
C PHE A 61 0.99 -17.37 -4.41
N TYR A 62 1.74 -16.34 -4.05
CA TYR A 62 2.73 -15.72 -4.93
C TYR A 62 3.84 -16.68 -5.36
N PRO A 63 4.40 -17.54 -4.47
CA PRO A 63 5.36 -18.56 -4.91
C PRO A 63 4.82 -19.51 -5.96
N SER A 64 3.51 -19.81 -5.94
CA SER A 64 2.89 -20.67 -6.98
C SER A 64 2.80 -20.00 -8.35
N LEU A 65 2.81 -18.66 -8.39
CA LEU A 65 2.73 -17.84 -9.60
C LEU A 65 4.10 -17.46 -10.17
N ARG A 66 5.15 -17.46 -9.33
CA ARG A 66 6.49 -17.07 -9.77
C ARG A 66 7.00 -17.99 -10.89
N GLY A 67 7.54 -17.35 -11.95
CA GLY A 67 8.05 -18.05 -13.13
C GLY A 67 6.99 -18.58 -14.07
N LYS A 68 5.69 -18.38 -13.81
CA LYS A 68 4.62 -18.74 -14.74
C LYS A 68 4.56 -17.74 -15.89
N GLN A 69 4.72 -18.21 -17.15
CA GLN A 69 4.79 -17.35 -18.35
C GLN A 69 3.56 -16.47 -18.57
N LYS A 70 2.40 -16.86 -18.02
CA LYS A 70 1.13 -16.11 -18.19
C LYS A 70 0.89 -15.08 -17.08
N VAL A 71 1.82 -14.96 -16.16
CA VAL A 71 1.76 -14.05 -15.02
C VAL A 71 2.86 -13.00 -15.17
N ASP A 72 2.46 -11.76 -15.08
CA ASP A 72 3.37 -10.63 -15.05
C ASP A 72 4.20 -10.68 -13.75
N GLN A 73 5.51 -10.83 -13.89
CA GLN A 73 6.41 -10.96 -12.75
C GLN A 73 6.70 -9.60 -12.10
N ASP A 74 6.59 -8.51 -12.83
CA ASP A 74 6.73 -7.16 -12.29
C ASP A 74 5.56 -6.83 -11.38
N LEU A 75 4.34 -7.23 -11.76
CA LEU A 75 3.14 -7.09 -10.90
C LEU A 75 3.26 -7.86 -9.57
N LEU A 76 3.88 -9.07 -9.59
CA LEU A 76 4.18 -9.80 -8.35
C LEU A 76 5.24 -9.11 -7.49
N SER A 77 6.20 -8.45 -8.12
CA SER A 77 7.24 -7.72 -7.38
C SER A 77 6.68 -6.43 -6.79
N GLU A 78 5.75 -5.78 -7.47
CA GLU A 78 5.01 -4.62 -6.97
C GLU A 78 4.14 -4.99 -5.78
N ALA A 79 3.41 -6.10 -5.84
CA ALA A 79 2.63 -6.63 -4.73
C ALA A 79 3.49 -6.91 -3.48
N ASP A 80 4.72 -7.44 -3.64
CA ASP A 80 5.65 -7.63 -2.51
C ASP A 80 6.01 -6.29 -1.84
N GLU A 81 6.27 -5.23 -2.63
CA GLU A 81 6.61 -3.90 -2.09
C GLU A 81 5.41 -3.20 -1.44
N GLU A 82 4.20 -3.38 -1.99
CA GLU A 82 2.97 -2.88 -1.36
C GLU A 82 2.72 -3.56 -0.01
N HIS A 83 2.97 -4.87 0.08
CA HIS A 83 2.94 -5.61 1.34
C HIS A 83 3.98 -5.10 2.34
N HIS A 84 5.20 -4.78 1.87
CA HIS A 84 6.23 -4.19 2.73
C HIS A 84 5.77 -2.85 3.33
N VAL A 85 5.21 -1.96 2.51
CA VAL A 85 4.65 -0.68 2.97
C VAL A 85 3.49 -0.89 3.96
N ALA A 86 2.58 -1.82 3.66
CA ALA A 86 1.47 -2.14 4.56
C ALA A 86 1.96 -2.67 5.92
N LYS A 87 2.96 -3.55 5.93
CA LYS A 87 3.57 -4.09 7.17
C LYS A 87 4.23 -3.02 8.01
N LEU A 88 4.89 -2.02 7.40
CA LEU A 88 5.42 -0.87 8.13
C LEU A 88 4.33 -0.07 8.82
N LEU A 89 3.24 0.25 8.11
CA LEU A 89 2.09 0.98 8.68
C LEU A 89 1.41 0.17 9.80
N ILE A 90 1.26 -1.14 9.63
CA ILE A 90 0.73 -2.05 10.63
C ILE A 90 1.61 -2.05 11.88
N ALA A 91 2.92 -2.23 11.72
CA ALA A 91 3.87 -2.24 12.83
C ALA A 91 3.85 -0.92 13.64
N GLU A 92 3.68 0.22 12.97
CA GLU A 92 3.52 1.51 13.62
C GLU A 92 2.17 1.63 14.35
N LEU A 93 1.06 1.19 13.73
CA LEU A 93 -0.28 1.20 14.35
C LEU A 93 -0.35 0.31 15.59
N GLU A 94 0.28 -0.85 15.58
CA GLU A 94 0.36 -1.76 16.74
C GLU A 94 1.09 -1.13 17.93
N GLN A 95 1.92 -0.11 17.69
CA GLN A 95 2.60 0.64 18.73
C GLN A 95 1.79 1.84 19.26
N MET A 96 0.67 2.17 18.65
CA MET A 96 -0.17 3.31 19.01
C MET A 96 -1.32 2.88 19.93
N ASP A 97 -1.74 3.78 20.83
CA ASP A 97 -2.86 3.55 21.74
C ASP A 97 -4.18 4.17 21.25
N GLY A 98 -4.16 4.76 20.06
CA GLY A 98 -5.30 5.38 19.38
C GLY A 98 -5.57 6.83 19.79
N LYS A 99 -4.76 7.43 20.68
CA LYS A 99 -4.88 8.82 21.11
C LYS A 99 -3.89 9.76 20.43
N GLU A 100 -3.01 9.21 19.65
CA GLU A 100 -2.01 9.97 18.91
C GLU A 100 -2.66 10.75 17.78
N ASP A 101 -2.15 11.94 17.51
CA ASP A 101 -2.67 12.90 16.51
C ASP A 101 -2.82 12.31 15.10
N HIS A 102 -2.07 11.25 14.77
CA HIS A 102 -2.02 10.65 13.43
C HIS A 102 -2.57 9.21 13.37
N TYR A 103 -3.21 8.71 14.43
CA TYR A 103 -3.72 7.35 14.45
C TYR A 103 -4.73 7.08 13.34
N ASP A 104 -5.76 7.92 13.26
CA ASP A 104 -6.81 7.79 12.24
C ASP A 104 -6.23 7.96 10.82
N ALA A 105 -5.39 8.99 10.64
CA ALA A 105 -4.75 9.25 9.34
C ALA A 105 -3.87 8.08 8.88
N LYS A 106 -3.13 7.46 9.80
CA LYS A 106 -2.29 6.30 9.49
C LYS A 106 -3.11 5.09 9.05
N PHE A 107 -4.22 4.82 9.74
CA PHE A 107 -5.11 3.74 9.34
C PHE A 107 -5.81 4.02 8.01
N THR A 108 -6.17 5.28 7.75
CA THR A 108 -6.72 5.69 6.43
C THR A 108 -5.70 5.44 5.31
N VAL A 109 -4.44 5.83 5.50
CA VAL A 109 -3.38 5.59 4.50
C VAL A 109 -3.14 4.09 4.29
N LEU A 110 -3.17 3.28 5.35
CA LEU A 110 -3.12 1.82 5.22
C LEU A 110 -4.30 1.31 4.39
N ALA A 111 -5.53 1.77 4.67
CA ALA A 111 -6.72 1.36 3.94
C ALA A 111 -6.66 1.73 2.45
N GLU A 112 -6.14 2.91 2.10
CA GLU A 112 -5.94 3.36 0.72
C GLU A 112 -4.91 2.48 -0.01
N ASN A 113 -3.78 2.17 0.64
CA ASN A 113 -2.77 1.26 0.10
C ASN A 113 -3.36 -0.13 -0.18
N ILE A 114 -4.07 -0.72 0.79
CA ILE A 114 -4.71 -2.03 0.62
C ILE A 114 -5.81 -2.00 -0.45
N LYS A 115 -6.62 -0.95 -0.52
CA LYS A 115 -7.65 -0.81 -1.57
C LYS A 115 -7.02 -0.77 -2.98
N HIS A 116 -5.85 -0.14 -3.12
CA HIS A 116 -5.10 -0.11 -4.38
C HIS A 116 -4.60 -1.51 -4.75
N HIS A 117 -3.85 -2.12 -3.86
CA HIS A 117 -3.33 -3.48 -3.98
C HIS A 117 -4.41 -4.50 -4.38
N VAL A 118 -5.51 -4.55 -3.66
CA VAL A 118 -6.64 -5.46 -3.96
C VAL A 118 -7.23 -5.21 -5.34
N LYS A 119 -7.28 -3.96 -5.80
CA LYS A 119 -7.78 -3.63 -7.14
C LYS A 119 -6.88 -4.21 -8.23
N GLU A 120 -5.56 -4.17 -8.06
CA GLU A 120 -4.61 -4.73 -9.02
C GLU A 120 -4.63 -6.26 -8.99
N GLU A 121 -4.68 -6.86 -7.82
CA GLU A 121 -4.82 -8.30 -7.72
C GLU A 121 -6.10 -8.81 -8.37
N GLU A 122 -7.25 -8.27 -8.00
CA GLU A 122 -8.54 -8.72 -8.52
C GLU A 122 -8.74 -8.35 -10.00
N GLY A 123 -8.17 -7.23 -10.44
CA GLY A 123 -8.28 -6.73 -11.81
C GLY A 123 -7.29 -7.36 -12.78
N GLU A 124 -6.08 -7.67 -12.32
CA GLU A 124 -4.98 -8.06 -13.19
C GLU A 124 -4.34 -9.40 -12.80
N LEU A 125 -3.87 -9.56 -11.56
CA LEU A 125 -3.12 -10.75 -11.15
C LEU A 125 -3.97 -12.01 -11.12
N PHE A 126 -5.16 -11.98 -10.51
CA PHE A 126 -6.04 -13.15 -10.44
C PHE A 126 -6.55 -13.61 -11.81
N PRO A 127 -6.95 -12.71 -12.73
CA PRO A 127 -7.24 -13.09 -14.12
C PRO A 127 -6.07 -13.75 -14.84
N GLN A 128 -4.83 -13.32 -14.62
CA GLN A 128 -3.63 -13.92 -15.18
C GLN A 128 -3.36 -15.29 -14.55
N ALA A 129 -3.44 -15.39 -13.22
CA ALA A 129 -3.29 -16.62 -12.47
C ALA A 129 -4.24 -17.71 -12.98
N ARG A 130 -5.51 -17.38 -13.26
CA ARG A 130 -6.52 -18.31 -13.80
C ARG A 130 -6.15 -18.90 -15.16
N LYS A 131 -5.22 -18.32 -15.90
CA LYS A 131 -4.75 -18.83 -17.20
C LYS A 131 -3.60 -19.83 -17.05
N THR A 132 -3.10 -20.05 -15.83
CA THR A 132 -2.02 -20.99 -15.55
C THR A 132 -2.55 -22.42 -15.33
N ASP A 133 -1.62 -23.35 -15.18
CA ASP A 133 -1.86 -24.78 -14.89
C ASP A 133 -1.95 -25.10 -13.40
N ILE A 134 -2.15 -24.08 -12.53
CA ILE A 134 -2.21 -24.25 -11.08
C ILE A 134 -3.53 -24.92 -10.69
N ASP A 135 -3.44 -25.92 -9.83
CA ASP A 135 -4.59 -26.51 -9.14
C ASP A 135 -5.01 -25.60 -7.97
N PHE A 136 -5.95 -24.68 -8.27
CA PHE A 136 -6.45 -23.70 -7.30
C PHE A 136 -7.27 -24.32 -6.16
N GLU A 137 -7.84 -25.50 -6.35
CA GLU A 137 -8.54 -26.21 -5.26
C GLU A 137 -7.53 -26.81 -4.27
N ALA A 138 -6.48 -27.45 -4.77
CA ALA A 138 -5.41 -27.96 -3.91
C ALA A 138 -4.69 -26.82 -3.18
N LEU A 139 -4.42 -25.71 -3.88
CA LEU A 139 -3.84 -24.52 -3.28
C LEU A 139 -4.76 -23.91 -2.22
N GLY A 140 -6.07 -23.82 -2.49
CA GLY A 140 -7.06 -23.30 -1.54
C GLY A 140 -7.09 -24.08 -0.22
N LYS A 141 -6.99 -25.41 -0.30
CA LYS A 141 -6.89 -26.26 0.90
C LYS A 141 -5.65 -25.93 1.73
N LYS A 142 -4.51 -25.66 1.08
CA LYS A 142 -3.28 -25.24 1.77
C LYS A 142 -3.43 -23.87 2.42
N LEU A 143 -4.02 -22.90 1.70
CA LEU A 143 -4.29 -21.55 2.24
C LEU A 143 -5.19 -21.64 3.48
N LEU A 144 -6.30 -22.39 3.42
CA LEU A 144 -7.22 -22.55 4.56
C LEU A 144 -6.54 -23.21 5.77
N ALA A 145 -5.75 -24.27 5.54
CA ALA A 145 -5.02 -24.93 6.62
C ALA A 145 -4.01 -23.96 7.28
N ARG A 146 -3.26 -23.20 6.49
CA ARG A 146 -2.31 -22.21 6.99
C ARG A 146 -3.03 -21.09 7.75
N LYS A 147 -4.10 -20.57 7.20
CA LYS A 147 -4.94 -19.54 7.83
C LYS A 147 -5.46 -19.98 9.21
N GLN A 148 -5.91 -21.23 9.33
CA GLN A 148 -6.33 -21.80 10.61
C GLN A 148 -5.18 -21.89 11.62
N GLN A 149 -3.99 -22.28 11.18
CA GLN A 149 -2.80 -22.30 12.03
C GLN A 149 -2.45 -20.91 12.56
N LEU A 150 -2.45 -19.90 11.67
CA LEU A 150 -2.15 -18.51 12.03
C LEU A 150 -3.21 -17.95 13.01
N LYS A 151 -4.49 -18.25 12.80
CA LYS A 151 -5.54 -17.85 13.73
C LYS A 151 -5.40 -18.50 15.12
N LYS A 152 -4.94 -19.73 15.18
CA LYS A 152 -4.75 -20.47 16.44
C LYS A 152 -3.48 -20.06 17.19
N ASN A 153 -2.38 -19.89 16.47
CA ASN A 153 -1.05 -19.75 17.06
C ASN A 153 -0.55 -18.28 17.07
N GLY A 154 -1.28 -17.37 16.42
CA GLY A 154 -0.83 -16.02 16.09
C GLY A 154 0.04 -15.98 14.83
N VAL A 155 0.16 -14.79 14.25
CA VAL A 155 1.07 -14.52 13.12
C VAL A 155 2.44 -14.22 13.71
N PRO A 156 3.53 -14.89 13.25
CA PRO A 156 4.88 -14.54 13.68
C PRO A 156 5.22 -13.08 13.32
N PRO A 157 6.00 -12.38 14.15
CA PRO A 157 6.40 -11.01 13.82
C PRO A 157 7.25 -10.97 12.55
N CYS A 158 6.92 -10.05 11.66
CA CYS A 158 7.69 -9.80 10.44
C CYS A 158 8.94 -8.93 10.72
N ALA A 159 9.79 -8.75 9.73
CA ALA A 159 11.02 -7.95 9.85
C ALA A 159 10.71 -6.49 10.20
N GLU A 160 9.65 -5.92 9.61
CA GLU A 160 9.18 -4.55 9.84
C GLU A 160 8.75 -4.35 11.30
N GLU A 161 8.01 -5.29 11.87
CA GLU A 161 7.59 -5.24 13.27
C GLU A 161 8.79 -5.29 14.23
N ILE A 162 9.76 -6.17 13.94
CA ILE A 162 11.00 -6.28 14.72
C ILE A 162 11.79 -4.98 14.63
N MET A 163 11.91 -4.41 13.45
CA MET A 163 12.61 -3.14 13.19
C MET A 163 11.95 -1.99 13.96
N ILE A 164 10.64 -1.79 13.80
CA ILE A 164 9.89 -0.71 14.44
C ILE A 164 9.94 -0.84 15.98
N SER A 165 9.76 -2.06 16.51
CA SER A 165 9.80 -2.31 17.96
C SER A 165 11.18 -2.06 18.56
N SER A 166 12.26 -2.33 17.82
CA SER A 166 13.63 -2.10 18.27
C SER A 166 14.00 -0.60 18.34
N HIS A 167 13.47 0.21 17.41
CA HIS A 167 13.72 1.65 17.38
C HIS A 167 12.97 2.40 18.50
N ARG A 168 11.85 1.88 18.99
CA ARG A 168 11.08 2.52 20.07
C ARG A 168 11.78 2.50 21.43
N LYS A 169 12.75 1.60 21.65
CA LYS A 169 13.63 1.66 22.83
C LYS A 169 14.56 2.88 22.83
N GLY A 170 14.66 3.61 21.72
CA GLY A 170 15.39 4.85 21.53
C GLY A 170 14.50 6.00 21.07
N SER A 171 13.40 6.34 21.82
CA SER A 171 12.50 7.49 21.58
C SER A 171 12.30 7.89 20.12
N TYR A 172 11.38 7.23 19.42
CA TYR A 172 10.83 7.76 18.17
C TYR A 172 9.87 8.91 18.50
N ASP A 173 10.40 10.13 18.53
CA ASP A 173 9.57 11.32 18.50
C ASP A 173 8.99 11.45 17.09
N SER A 174 7.65 11.29 16.95
CA SER A 174 6.99 11.53 15.69
C SER A 174 7.37 12.92 15.14
N PRO A 175 7.45 13.10 13.80
CA PRO A 175 7.78 14.41 13.20
C PRO A 175 6.95 15.57 13.74
N ALA A 176 5.71 15.31 14.20
CA ALA A 176 4.82 16.28 14.82
C ALA A 176 5.31 16.74 16.22
N LYS A 177 5.92 15.86 17.03
CA LYS A 177 6.55 16.27 18.30
C LYS A 177 7.83 17.05 18.08
N ALA A 178 8.64 16.67 17.09
CA ALA A 178 9.86 17.40 16.73
C ALA A 178 9.57 18.82 16.23
N ALA A 179 8.42 19.07 15.61
CA ALA A 179 8.00 20.39 15.16
C ALA A 179 7.58 21.31 16.33
N LYS A 180 7.00 20.76 17.41
CA LYS A 180 6.60 21.55 18.61
C LYS A 180 7.79 22.00 19.48
N THR A 181 8.94 21.33 19.40
CA THR A 181 10.15 21.65 20.18
C THR A 181 11.15 22.52 19.45
N ARG A 182 11.02 22.69 18.13
CA ARG A 182 11.87 23.60 17.37
C ARG A 182 11.33 25.01 17.52
N LYS A 183 11.96 25.81 18.42
CA LYS A 183 11.87 27.30 18.36
C LYS A 183 12.24 27.70 16.93
N ALA A 184 11.34 28.41 16.25
CA ALA A 184 11.61 28.95 14.93
C ALA A 184 12.97 29.66 14.91
N PRO A 185 13.87 29.40 13.99
CA PRO A 185 15.09 30.13 13.84
C PRO A 185 14.73 31.60 13.60
N LYS A 186 15.29 32.52 14.42
CA LYS A 186 15.15 33.96 14.19
C LYS A 186 15.69 34.26 12.79
N LEU A 187 14.81 34.73 11.93
CA LEU A 187 15.14 35.15 10.59
C LEU A 187 16.09 36.36 10.71
N VAL A 188 17.38 36.16 10.55
CA VAL A 188 18.34 37.24 10.42
C VAL A 188 18.19 37.77 8.99
N THR A 189 17.39 38.82 8.84
CA THR A 189 17.29 39.57 7.59
C THR A 189 18.58 40.34 7.38
N LYS A 190 19.51 39.82 6.62
CA LYS A 190 20.56 40.63 6.03
C LYS A 190 19.95 41.49 4.91
N PRO A 191 20.20 42.80 4.87
CA PRO A 191 19.69 43.63 3.77
C PRO A 191 20.36 43.21 2.45
N VAL A 192 19.51 42.83 1.50
CA VAL A 192 19.96 42.59 0.13
C VAL A 192 20.28 43.98 -0.50
N LEU A 193 21.54 44.24 -0.74
CA LEU A 193 22.00 45.36 -1.58
C LEU A 193 21.48 45.16 -2.99
N VAL A 194 20.45 45.93 -3.38
CA VAL A 194 19.97 46.01 -4.76
C VAL A 194 21.00 46.83 -5.54
N ALA A 195 21.81 46.11 -6.34
CA ALA A 195 22.64 46.76 -7.32
C ALA A 195 21.76 47.26 -8.48
N LYS A 196 21.65 48.59 -8.60
CA LYS A 196 21.10 49.27 -9.76
C LYS A 196 22.00 48.98 -10.95
N ASN A 197 21.49 48.26 -11.96
CA ASN A 197 22.14 48.13 -13.24
C ASN A 197 21.38 48.98 -14.26
N GLU A 198 21.89 50.19 -14.47
CA GLU A 198 21.57 51.03 -15.64
C GLU A 198 22.41 50.52 -16.80
N ASN A 199 21.80 50.05 -17.86
CA ASN A 199 22.44 50.18 -19.18
C ASN A 199 21.44 50.13 -20.35
N LYS A 200 21.27 51.32 -20.91
CA LYS A 200 21.25 51.81 -22.29
C LYS A 200 20.77 50.87 -23.42
N LYS A 201 19.84 51.50 -24.11
CA LYS A 201 19.30 51.27 -25.47
C LYS A 201 20.38 51.04 -26.55
N SER A 202 20.08 50.15 -27.53
CA SER A 202 20.20 50.35 -28.98
C SER A 202 19.42 49.24 -29.69
N VAL A 203 18.41 49.51 -30.37
CA VAL A 203 18.06 49.89 -31.76
C VAL A 203 18.46 48.82 -32.79
N ALA A 204 17.43 48.35 -33.48
CA ALA A 204 17.25 47.96 -34.87
C ALA A 204 17.69 46.57 -35.38
N GLY A 205 16.76 45.95 -36.09
CA GLY A 205 17.09 44.94 -37.11
C GLY A 205 15.97 43.95 -37.44
N LYS A 206 14.97 44.40 -38.20
CA LYS A 206 14.03 43.54 -38.94
C LYS A 206 14.77 42.55 -39.83
N LYS A 207 14.33 41.32 -39.90
CA LYS A 207 14.12 40.60 -41.18
C LYS A 207 13.20 39.41 -41.00
N GLN A 208 12.11 39.46 -41.72
CA GLN A 208 11.22 38.39 -42.09
C GLN A 208 11.95 37.36 -42.94
N HIS A 209 11.71 36.07 -42.77
CA HIS A 209 11.71 35.16 -43.93
C HIS A 209 10.71 34.02 -43.73
N ALA A 210 10.03 33.76 -44.80
CA ALA A 210 8.84 33.00 -45.03
C ALA A 210 9.05 31.49 -44.98
N LEU A 211 7.95 30.78 -44.73
CA LEU A 211 7.69 29.35 -45.00
C LEU A 211 7.85 29.00 -46.48
N PRO A 212 8.08 27.74 -46.82
CA PRO A 212 7.35 27.15 -47.93
C PRO A 212 6.49 25.94 -47.52
N LYS A 213 5.31 25.97 -48.13
CA LYS A 213 4.36 24.83 -48.27
C LYS A 213 4.79 23.89 -49.38
N LYS A 214 4.12 22.73 -49.37
CA LYS A 214 3.84 21.74 -50.46
C LYS A 214 4.70 20.47 -50.37
N ALA A 215 4.20 19.33 -50.81
CA ALA A 215 2.91 18.75 -51.20
C ALA A 215 3.14 17.27 -51.55
N HIS A 216 2.10 16.48 -51.37
CA HIS A 216 1.71 15.24 -52.06
C HIS A 216 2.74 14.48 -52.95
N LYS A 217 2.96 13.22 -52.63
CA LYS A 217 2.51 12.11 -53.48
C LYS A 217 2.38 10.84 -52.63
#